data_4f306225f7aec350d2249ef3a71cf7f4
#
_entry.id   4f306225f7aec350d2249ef3a71cf7f4
#
_cell.length_a   1.000
_cell.length_b   1.000
_cell.length_c   1.000
_cell.angle_alpha   90.00
_cell.angle_beta   90.00
_cell.angle_gamma   90.00
#
_symmetry.space_group_name_H-M   'P 1'
#
loop_
_entity.id
_entity.type
_entity.pdbx_description
1 polymer ?
#
loop_
_entity_poly.entity_id
_entity_poly.type
_entity_poly.pdbx_seq_one_letter_code
_entity_poly.pdbx_strand_id
1 'polypeptide(L)'
;KIISTNKQSAVLLEIDMMKEQMAFDFNDFRSDANRKLNSKKWFSTFQNFGKSINEPLVELYIFNFLSDRSNETYSYYQKNIASTEYYLNLGERLTSKYPNAPFTELYLSEIAIDQQLVINKSPEQSIWKWLVSSLLALSIFINIFLVIRQKRLAKNMQNDSLEKLTEQEQNIAQEILKNKTNKEIASGMFISVSTVKTHINNLYKKLNVNSREEIKQRFQ
;
A
#
# COMPACT_ATOMS: atom_id res chain seq x y z
N LYS A 1 -14.95 -49.12 24.31
CA LYS A 1 -15.18 -49.16 22.83
C LYS A 1 -16.68 -48.98 22.62
N ILE A 2 -17.10 -47.81 22.14
CA ILE A 2 -18.51 -47.54 21.80
C ILE A 2 -18.74 -48.22 20.44
N ILE A 3 -19.60 -49.21 20.38
CA ILE A 3 -20.01 -49.86 19.14
C ILE A 3 -21.32 -49.21 18.73
N SER A 4 -21.29 -48.34 17.72
CA SER A 4 -22.50 -47.74 17.15
C SER A 4 -23.05 -48.67 16.07
N THR A 5 -24.34 -48.98 16.16
CA THR A 5 -25.10 -49.71 15.12
C THR A 5 -25.57 -48.81 13.99
N ASN A 6 -25.47 -47.51 14.17
CA ASN A 6 -25.91 -46.49 13.18
C ASN A 6 -24.67 -45.81 12.54
N LYS A 7 -24.60 -45.88 11.21
CA LYS A 7 -23.50 -45.29 10.43
C LYS A 7 -23.33 -43.78 10.70
N GLN A 8 -24.43 -43.05 10.94
CA GLN A 8 -24.38 -41.63 11.25
C GLN A 8 -23.73 -41.34 12.63
N SER A 9 -24.00 -42.20 13.63
CA SER A 9 -23.38 -42.06 14.95
C SER A 9 -21.87 -42.24 14.91
N ALA A 10 -21.37 -43.09 14.03
CA ALA A 10 -19.92 -43.28 13.86
C ALA A 10 -19.27 -42.02 13.28
N VAL A 11 -19.92 -41.36 12.31
CA VAL A 11 -19.42 -40.10 11.72
C VAL A 11 -19.43 -38.99 12.76
N LEU A 12 -20.48 -38.85 13.59
CA LEU A 12 -20.49 -37.83 14.65
C LEU A 12 -19.38 -38.06 15.68
N LEU A 13 -19.09 -39.31 16.03
CA LEU A 13 -17.97 -39.65 16.92
C LEU A 13 -16.63 -39.22 16.28
N GLU A 14 -16.45 -39.42 14.98
CA GLU A 14 -15.24 -39.02 14.28
C GLU A 14 -15.08 -37.49 14.31
N ILE A 15 -16.16 -36.73 14.13
CA ILE A 15 -16.17 -35.25 14.26
C ILE A 15 -15.75 -34.85 15.69
N ASP A 16 -16.26 -35.53 16.73
CA ASP A 16 -15.91 -35.20 18.11
C ASP A 16 -14.44 -35.49 18.40
N MET A 17 -13.90 -36.56 17.86
CA MET A 17 -12.46 -36.85 17.93
C MET A 17 -11.63 -35.75 17.22
N MET A 18 -12.09 -35.28 16.09
CA MET A 18 -11.46 -34.15 15.39
C MET A 18 -11.48 -32.84 16.21
N LYS A 19 -12.60 -32.56 16.94
CA LYS A 19 -12.70 -31.41 17.86
C LYS A 19 -11.71 -31.51 19.01
N GLU A 20 -11.54 -32.71 19.60
CA GLU A 20 -10.56 -32.92 20.66
C GLU A 20 -9.12 -32.71 20.15
N GLN A 21 -8.81 -33.21 18.96
CA GLN A 21 -7.50 -33.03 18.35
C GLN A 21 -7.24 -31.54 18.01
N MET A 22 -8.25 -30.84 17.52
CA MET A 22 -8.18 -29.39 17.31
C MET A 22 -7.89 -28.65 18.63
N ALA A 23 -8.61 -28.99 19.72
CA ALA A 23 -8.40 -28.34 21.01
C ALA A 23 -6.96 -28.58 21.53
N PHE A 24 -6.41 -29.78 21.31
CA PHE A 24 -5.02 -30.11 21.64
C PHE A 24 -4.03 -29.23 20.84
N ASP A 25 -4.21 -29.13 19.50
CA ASP A 25 -3.38 -28.32 18.64
C ASP A 25 -3.39 -26.82 19.06
N PHE A 26 -4.51 -26.27 19.53
CA PHE A 26 -4.60 -24.88 19.98
C PHE A 26 -3.97 -24.65 21.37
N ASN A 27 -3.93 -25.67 22.23
CA ASN A 27 -3.26 -25.56 23.53
C ASN A 27 -1.73 -25.51 23.41
N ASP A 28 -1.18 -26.19 22.41
CA ASP A 28 0.28 -26.23 22.18
C ASP A 28 0.85 -24.95 21.55
N PHE A 29 0.04 -24.17 20.82
CA PHE A 29 0.48 -23.03 20.07
C PHE A 29 0.12 -21.70 20.73
N ARG A 30 1.12 -21.03 21.32
CA ARG A 30 0.95 -19.74 22.03
C ARG A 30 1.10 -18.50 21.13
N SER A 31 1.61 -18.62 19.89
CA SER A 31 1.79 -17.45 19.02
C SER A 31 0.55 -17.17 18.18
N ASP A 32 0.18 -15.88 18.04
CA ASP A 32 -0.97 -15.44 17.24
C ASP A 32 -0.88 -15.84 15.77
N ALA A 33 0.34 -15.89 15.21
CA ALA A 33 0.55 -16.32 13.84
C ALA A 33 0.19 -17.80 13.64
N ASN A 34 0.62 -18.66 14.57
CA ASN A 34 0.31 -20.08 14.55
C ASN A 34 -1.17 -20.34 14.81
N ARG A 35 -1.82 -19.57 15.72
CA ARG A 35 -3.27 -19.66 15.94
C ARG A 35 -4.05 -19.37 14.66
N LYS A 36 -3.70 -18.31 13.91
CA LYS A 36 -4.36 -18.01 12.63
C LYS A 36 -4.17 -19.10 11.58
N LEU A 37 -2.98 -19.70 11.51
CA LEU A 37 -2.69 -20.78 10.58
C LEU A 37 -3.50 -22.05 10.96
N ASN A 38 -3.54 -22.39 12.24
CA ASN A 38 -4.33 -23.51 12.76
C ASN A 38 -5.83 -23.30 12.57
N SER A 39 -6.35 -22.10 12.80
CA SER A 39 -7.76 -21.78 12.52
C SER A 39 -8.12 -22.07 11.07
N LYS A 40 -7.26 -21.67 10.11
CA LYS A 40 -7.45 -21.97 8.70
C LYS A 40 -7.39 -23.47 8.41
N LYS A 41 -6.37 -24.14 8.92
CA LYS A 41 -6.17 -25.61 8.76
C LYS A 41 -7.40 -26.37 9.23
N TRP A 42 -7.83 -26.14 10.48
CA TRP A 42 -8.93 -26.86 11.09
C TRP A 42 -10.28 -26.52 10.46
N PHE A 43 -10.53 -25.26 10.12
CA PHE A 43 -11.71 -24.87 9.36
C PHE A 43 -11.82 -25.66 8.05
N SER A 44 -10.75 -25.69 7.26
CA SER A 44 -10.72 -26.42 5.99
C SER A 44 -10.85 -27.94 6.18
N THR A 45 -10.26 -28.49 7.22
CA THR A 45 -10.33 -29.92 7.54
C THR A 45 -11.78 -30.34 7.84
N PHE A 46 -12.48 -29.61 8.72
CA PHE A 46 -13.90 -29.90 9.03
C PHE A 46 -14.80 -29.71 7.82
N GLN A 47 -14.63 -28.63 7.06
CA GLN A 47 -15.47 -28.37 5.90
C GLN A 47 -15.27 -29.44 4.81
N ASN A 48 -14.04 -29.86 4.55
CA ASN A 48 -13.74 -30.91 3.57
C ASN A 48 -14.25 -32.27 4.05
N PHE A 49 -14.14 -32.57 5.34
CA PHE A 49 -14.71 -33.77 5.90
C PHE A 49 -16.24 -33.82 5.70
N GLY A 50 -16.95 -32.74 6.06
CA GLY A 50 -18.41 -32.65 5.85
C GLY A 50 -18.79 -32.88 4.39
N LYS A 51 -18.09 -32.20 3.45
CA LYS A 51 -18.31 -32.38 2.01
C LYS A 51 -18.08 -33.82 1.54
N SER A 52 -17.09 -34.50 2.08
CA SER A 52 -16.76 -35.90 1.71
C SER A 52 -17.85 -36.90 2.14
N ILE A 53 -18.52 -36.62 3.26
CA ILE A 53 -19.63 -37.44 3.75
C ILE A 53 -20.92 -37.17 2.92
N ASN A 54 -21.06 -35.97 2.38
CA ASN A 54 -22.20 -35.54 1.55
C ASN A 54 -23.58 -35.79 2.20
N GLU A 55 -23.68 -35.65 3.52
CA GLU A 55 -24.91 -35.78 4.30
C GLU A 55 -25.23 -34.42 4.94
N PRO A 56 -26.37 -33.75 4.55
CA PRO A 56 -26.66 -32.39 4.99
C PRO A 56 -26.71 -32.20 6.50
N LEU A 57 -27.15 -33.18 7.28
CA LEU A 57 -27.18 -33.09 8.75
C LEU A 57 -25.79 -33.12 9.36
N VAL A 58 -24.87 -33.88 8.78
CA VAL A 58 -23.46 -33.91 9.22
C VAL A 58 -22.80 -32.57 8.92
N GLU A 59 -23.05 -32.02 7.74
CA GLU A 59 -22.54 -30.71 7.36
C GLU A 59 -23.13 -29.60 8.23
N LEU A 60 -24.43 -29.67 8.58
CA LEU A 60 -25.07 -28.75 9.53
C LEU A 60 -24.43 -28.82 10.92
N TYR A 61 -24.12 -30.03 11.40
CA TYR A 61 -23.44 -30.20 12.68
C TYR A 61 -22.05 -29.57 12.70
N ILE A 62 -21.29 -29.74 11.62
CA ILE A 62 -19.98 -29.08 11.42
C ILE A 62 -20.16 -27.56 11.31
N PHE A 63 -21.17 -27.07 10.56
CA PHE A 63 -21.48 -25.66 10.45
C PHE A 63 -21.71 -25.02 11.81
N ASN A 64 -22.59 -25.61 12.64
CA ASN A 64 -22.87 -25.10 13.98
C ASN A 64 -21.61 -25.00 14.85
N PHE A 65 -20.68 -25.95 14.70
CA PHE A 65 -19.41 -25.90 15.40
C PHE A 65 -18.49 -24.78 14.88
N LEU A 66 -18.36 -24.61 13.57
CA LEU A 66 -17.48 -23.63 12.95
C LEU A 66 -17.99 -22.20 13.06
N SER A 67 -19.32 -22.01 13.12
CA SER A 67 -19.99 -20.70 13.25
C SER A 67 -20.14 -20.23 14.69
N ASP A 68 -19.81 -21.07 15.68
CA ASP A 68 -19.84 -20.66 17.09
C ASP A 68 -18.80 -19.55 17.34
N ARG A 69 -19.30 -18.43 17.93
CA ARG A 69 -18.48 -17.25 18.22
C ARG A 69 -17.34 -17.50 19.22
N SER A 70 -17.50 -18.51 20.07
CA SER A 70 -16.47 -18.94 21.02
C SER A 70 -15.38 -19.79 20.38
N ASN A 71 -15.58 -20.28 19.16
CA ASN A 71 -14.67 -21.17 18.48
C ASN A 71 -13.48 -20.43 17.86
N GLU A 72 -12.29 -21.00 17.94
CA GLU A 72 -11.06 -20.50 17.35
C GLU A 72 -11.14 -20.35 15.80
N THR A 73 -12.04 -21.08 15.15
CA THR A 73 -12.26 -21.02 13.70
C THR A 73 -13.23 -19.92 13.26
N TYR A 74 -13.95 -19.27 14.20
CA TYR A 74 -15.00 -18.29 13.89
C TYR A 74 -14.53 -17.13 13.02
N SER A 75 -13.33 -16.62 13.29
CA SER A 75 -12.76 -15.52 12.49
C SER A 75 -12.51 -15.91 11.02
N TYR A 76 -12.27 -17.20 10.78
CA TYR A 76 -12.10 -17.73 9.43
C TYR A 76 -13.47 -18.00 8.77
N TYR A 77 -14.43 -18.52 9.54
CA TYR A 77 -15.81 -18.67 9.09
C TYR A 77 -16.38 -17.34 8.56
N GLN A 78 -16.24 -16.25 9.30
CA GLN A 78 -16.71 -14.92 8.87
C GLN A 78 -16.12 -14.46 7.51
N LYS A 79 -14.87 -14.83 7.22
CA LYS A 79 -14.25 -14.52 5.92
C LYS A 79 -14.77 -15.42 4.81
N ASN A 80 -15.04 -16.67 5.13
CA ASN A 80 -15.45 -17.68 4.16
C ASN A 80 -16.90 -17.52 3.73
N ILE A 81 -17.81 -17.16 4.65
CA ILE A 81 -19.25 -17.07 4.39
C ILE A 81 -19.60 -16.03 3.32
N ALA A 82 -18.83 -14.93 3.23
CA ALA A 82 -19.08 -13.86 2.25
C ALA A 82 -18.77 -14.27 0.80
N SER A 83 -17.92 -15.26 0.60
CA SER A 83 -17.32 -15.59 -0.70
C SER A 83 -17.66 -16.98 -1.25
N THR A 84 -18.49 -17.77 -0.52
CA THR A 84 -18.65 -19.19 -0.84
C THR A 84 -20.10 -19.58 -1.05
N GLU A 85 -20.44 -20.10 -2.23
CA GLU A 85 -21.74 -20.71 -2.56
C GLU A 85 -22.04 -21.99 -1.76
N TYR A 86 -21.04 -22.52 -1.07
CA TYR A 86 -21.16 -23.73 -0.26
C TYR A 86 -22.32 -23.69 0.72
N TYR A 87 -22.50 -22.57 1.39
CA TYR A 87 -23.55 -22.41 2.40
C TYR A 87 -24.95 -22.35 1.80
N LEU A 88 -25.08 -21.73 0.63
CA LEU A 88 -26.36 -21.71 -0.11
C LEU A 88 -26.71 -23.10 -0.60
N ASN A 89 -25.75 -23.84 -1.16
CA ASN A 89 -25.95 -25.21 -1.61
C ASN A 89 -26.34 -26.16 -0.45
N LEU A 90 -25.71 -25.99 0.73
CA LEU A 90 -26.11 -26.75 1.91
C LEU A 90 -27.55 -26.43 2.31
N GLY A 91 -27.96 -25.14 2.28
CA GLY A 91 -29.32 -24.72 2.54
C GLY A 91 -30.33 -25.34 1.58
N GLU A 92 -30.03 -25.38 0.29
CA GLU A 92 -30.88 -26.03 -0.73
C GLU A 92 -31.02 -27.54 -0.46
N ARG A 93 -29.95 -28.24 -0.11
CA ARG A 93 -29.99 -29.68 0.22
C ARG A 93 -30.70 -29.96 1.52
N LEU A 94 -30.58 -29.09 2.53
CA LEU A 94 -31.38 -29.17 3.76
C LEU A 94 -32.85 -28.96 3.49
N THR A 95 -33.22 -27.95 2.73
CA THR A 95 -34.62 -27.67 2.35
C THR A 95 -35.23 -28.80 1.53
N SER A 96 -34.46 -29.37 0.61
CA SER A 96 -34.91 -30.50 -0.21
C SER A 96 -35.17 -31.76 0.60
N LYS A 97 -34.28 -32.07 1.56
CA LYS A 97 -34.32 -33.33 2.33
C LYS A 97 -35.15 -33.20 3.60
N TYR A 98 -35.22 -31.99 4.19
CA TYR A 98 -35.88 -31.70 5.47
C TYR A 98 -36.70 -30.41 5.41
N PRO A 99 -37.75 -30.31 4.55
CA PRO A 99 -38.43 -29.05 4.20
C PRO A 99 -39.12 -28.35 5.37
N ASN A 100 -39.61 -29.10 6.35
CA ASN A 100 -40.37 -28.56 7.49
C ASN A 100 -39.60 -28.67 8.82
N ALA A 101 -38.31 -28.88 8.77
CA ALA A 101 -37.55 -29.04 9.99
C ALA A 101 -37.10 -27.67 10.57
N PRO A 102 -37.37 -27.40 11.87
CA PRO A 102 -36.99 -26.14 12.51
C PRO A 102 -35.52 -25.78 12.35
N PHE A 103 -34.62 -26.77 12.32
CA PHE A 103 -33.18 -26.54 12.10
C PHE A 103 -32.87 -26.05 10.69
N THR A 104 -33.66 -26.36 9.67
CA THR A 104 -33.47 -25.85 8.30
C THR A 104 -33.81 -24.36 8.26
N GLU A 105 -34.91 -23.92 8.85
CA GLU A 105 -35.28 -22.50 8.93
C GLU A 105 -34.29 -21.69 9.74
N LEU A 106 -33.82 -22.25 10.86
CA LEU A 106 -32.80 -21.63 11.69
C LEU A 106 -31.48 -21.42 10.89
N TYR A 107 -30.99 -22.46 10.22
CA TYR A 107 -29.83 -22.40 9.38
C TYR A 107 -29.91 -21.29 8.31
N LEU A 108 -31.02 -21.27 7.57
CA LEU A 108 -31.22 -20.26 6.51
C LEU A 108 -31.26 -18.84 7.07
N SER A 109 -31.89 -18.64 8.23
CA SER A 109 -31.93 -17.32 8.89
C SER A 109 -30.53 -16.89 9.38
N GLU A 110 -29.75 -17.79 9.98
CA GLU A 110 -28.37 -17.51 10.44
C GLU A 110 -27.46 -17.15 9.29
N ILE A 111 -27.50 -17.92 8.21
CA ILE A 111 -26.68 -17.61 7.01
C ILE A 111 -27.04 -16.24 6.43
N ALA A 112 -28.32 -15.92 6.32
CA ALA A 112 -28.76 -14.63 5.79
C ALA A 112 -28.27 -13.45 6.67
N ILE A 113 -28.37 -13.59 7.98
CA ILE A 113 -27.88 -12.58 8.94
C ILE A 113 -26.36 -12.44 8.86
N ASP A 114 -25.62 -13.54 8.90
CA ASP A 114 -24.17 -13.53 8.91
C ASP A 114 -23.59 -12.97 7.60
N GLN A 115 -24.18 -13.31 6.45
CA GLN A 115 -23.81 -12.71 5.17
C GLN A 115 -24.04 -11.21 5.15
N GLN A 116 -25.18 -10.73 5.64
CA GLN A 116 -25.47 -9.29 5.73
C GLN A 116 -24.47 -8.56 6.65
N LEU A 117 -24.13 -9.16 7.80
CA LEU A 117 -23.17 -8.57 8.74
C LEU A 117 -21.77 -8.45 8.14
N VAL A 118 -21.37 -9.41 7.32
CA VAL A 118 -20.04 -9.37 6.66
C VAL A 118 -20.03 -8.42 5.48
N ILE A 119 -21.10 -8.34 4.69
CA ILE A 119 -21.22 -7.37 3.58
C ILE A 119 -21.24 -5.94 4.11
N ASN A 120 -21.94 -5.68 5.22
CA ASN A 120 -22.02 -4.37 5.85
C ASN A 120 -20.74 -3.99 6.64
N LYS A 121 -19.89 -4.94 7.00
CA LYS A 121 -18.50 -4.67 7.34
C LYS A 121 -17.77 -4.31 6.04
N SER A 122 -18.07 -3.11 5.48
CA SER A 122 -17.21 -2.52 4.46
C SER A 122 -15.77 -2.64 4.97
N PRO A 123 -14.81 -3.01 4.10
CA PRO A 123 -13.42 -2.97 4.51
C PRO A 123 -13.20 -1.59 5.11
N GLU A 124 -12.79 -1.51 6.36
CA GLU A 124 -12.26 -0.27 6.92
C GLU A 124 -11.24 0.21 5.91
N GLN A 125 -11.70 1.07 5.00
CA GLN A 125 -10.79 1.77 4.10
C GLN A 125 -9.89 2.50 5.08
N SER A 126 -8.76 1.91 5.33
CA SER A 126 -7.83 2.39 6.33
C SER A 126 -7.62 3.87 6.02
N ILE A 127 -8.27 4.75 6.77
CA ILE A 127 -8.14 6.22 6.67
C ILE A 127 -6.66 6.57 6.60
N TRP A 128 -5.83 5.73 7.23
CA TRP A 128 -4.38 5.78 7.16
C TRP A 128 -3.81 5.69 5.74
N LYS A 129 -4.38 4.89 4.84
CA LYS A 129 -3.92 4.81 3.44
C LYS A 129 -4.14 6.13 2.73
N TRP A 130 -5.29 6.76 2.94
CA TRP A 130 -5.59 8.08 2.38
C TRP A 130 -4.74 9.18 3.01
N LEU A 131 -4.51 9.14 4.32
CA LEU A 131 -3.63 10.08 5.03
C LEU A 131 -2.18 9.98 4.53
N VAL A 132 -1.63 8.78 4.44
CA VAL A 132 -0.27 8.56 3.93
C VAL A 132 -0.14 9.01 2.48
N SER A 133 -1.12 8.69 1.62
CA SER A 133 -1.11 9.11 0.21
C SER A 133 -1.18 10.63 0.07
N SER A 134 -2.02 11.31 0.87
CA SER A 134 -2.14 12.77 0.84
C SER A 134 -0.87 13.47 1.35
N LEU A 135 -0.23 12.93 2.39
CA LEU A 135 1.03 13.42 2.93
C LEU A 135 2.18 13.29 1.91
N LEU A 136 2.22 12.16 1.21
CA LEU A 136 3.20 11.92 0.15
C LEU A 136 3.01 12.92 -1.01
N ALA A 137 1.77 13.11 -1.46
CA ALA A 137 1.45 14.08 -2.52
C ALA A 137 1.83 15.51 -2.10
N LEU A 138 1.55 15.91 -0.87
CA LEU A 138 1.93 17.20 -0.32
C LEU A 138 3.45 17.38 -0.28
N SER A 139 4.19 16.36 0.15
CA SER A 139 5.65 16.37 0.16
C SER A 139 6.24 16.57 -1.24
N ILE A 140 5.71 15.85 -2.24
CA ILE A 140 6.15 16.01 -3.64
C ILE A 140 5.85 17.44 -4.13
N PHE A 141 4.67 17.97 -3.83
CA PHE A 141 4.29 19.31 -4.24
C PHE A 141 5.21 20.40 -3.64
N ILE A 142 5.52 20.28 -2.34
CA ILE A 142 6.45 21.18 -1.64
C ILE A 142 7.85 21.10 -2.28
N ASN A 143 8.35 19.91 -2.57
CA ASN A 143 9.67 19.76 -3.20
C ASN A 143 9.71 20.40 -4.59
N ILE A 144 8.69 20.17 -5.42
CA ILE A 144 8.59 20.81 -6.75
C ILE A 144 8.54 22.33 -6.61
N PHE A 145 7.72 22.84 -5.68
CA PHE A 145 7.63 24.27 -5.42
C PHE A 145 8.97 24.90 -5.01
N LEU A 146 9.71 24.24 -4.11
CA LEU A 146 11.04 24.68 -3.66
C LEU A 146 12.04 24.73 -4.81
N VAL A 147 12.07 23.69 -5.66
CA VAL A 147 12.95 23.67 -6.84
C VAL A 147 12.61 24.80 -7.83
N ILE A 148 11.34 25.03 -8.10
CA ILE A 148 10.92 26.12 -8.98
C ILE A 148 11.29 27.47 -8.36
N ARG A 149 11.07 27.65 -7.07
CA ARG A 149 11.43 28.88 -6.34
C ARG A 149 12.93 29.13 -6.39
N GLN A 150 13.76 28.11 -6.14
CA GLN A 150 15.23 28.25 -6.23
C GLN A 150 15.69 28.68 -7.65
N LYS A 151 15.12 28.04 -8.69
CA LYS A 151 15.44 28.42 -10.08
C LYS A 151 15.05 29.85 -10.41
N ARG A 152 13.88 30.31 -9.92
CA ARG A 152 13.44 31.72 -10.13
C ARG A 152 14.35 32.71 -9.41
N LEU A 153 14.74 32.41 -8.17
CA LEU A 153 15.66 33.27 -7.40
C LEU A 153 17.04 33.36 -8.06
N ALA A 154 17.58 32.24 -8.51
CA ALA A 154 18.86 32.19 -9.23
C ALA A 154 18.81 33.03 -10.52
N LYS A 155 17.74 32.91 -11.31
CA LYS A 155 17.54 33.71 -12.54
C LYS A 155 17.40 35.19 -12.25
N ASN A 156 16.70 35.59 -11.21
CA ASN A 156 16.54 36.98 -10.83
C ASN A 156 17.87 37.60 -10.38
N MET A 157 18.66 36.86 -9.59
CA MET A 157 20.02 37.32 -9.18
C MET A 157 20.95 37.49 -10.38
N GLN A 158 20.83 36.66 -11.41
CA GLN A 158 21.60 36.75 -12.63
C GLN A 158 21.25 37.99 -13.43
N ASN A 159 19.96 38.26 -13.60
CA ASN A 159 19.48 39.45 -14.32
C ASN A 159 19.87 40.77 -13.61
N ASP A 160 19.69 40.85 -12.28
CA ASP A 160 20.09 42.00 -11.48
C ASP A 160 21.62 42.26 -11.54
N SER A 161 22.41 41.20 -11.69
CA SER A 161 23.85 41.32 -11.89
C SER A 161 24.25 41.85 -13.26
N LEU A 162 23.49 41.52 -14.32
CA LEU A 162 23.73 42.00 -15.68
C LEU A 162 23.32 43.48 -15.85
N GLU A 163 22.25 43.91 -15.22
CA GLU A 163 21.77 45.29 -15.27
C GLU A 163 22.76 46.30 -14.65
N LYS A 164 23.61 45.85 -13.74
CA LYS A 164 24.69 46.67 -13.14
C LYS A 164 25.89 46.90 -14.07
N LEU A 165 25.98 46.15 -15.16
CA LEU A 165 27.09 46.22 -16.11
C LEU A 165 26.73 47.18 -17.24
N THR A 166 27.75 47.93 -17.69
CA THR A 166 27.65 48.72 -18.93
C THR A 166 27.59 47.76 -20.13
N GLU A 167 27.10 48.25 -21.25
CA GLU A 167 27.02 47.47 -22.50
C GLU A 167 28.36 46.85 -22.89
N GLN A 168 29.44 47.60 -22.75
CA GLN A 168 30.83 47.11 -23.04
C GLN A 168 31.24 46.00 -22.05
N GLU A 169 30.92 46.15 -20.78
CA GLU A 169 31.20 45.12 -19.77
C GLU A 169 30.36 43.87 -19.99
N GLN A 170 29.09 44.00 -20.41
CA GLN A 170 28.23 42.87 -20.80
C GLN A 170 28.83 42.11 -21.99
N ASN A 171 29.25 42.83 -23.03
CA ASN A 171 29.89 42.22 -24.21
C ASN A 171 31.18 41.45 -23.82
N ILE A 172 32.02 42.06 -22.98
CA ILE A 172 33.22 41.39 -22.49
C ILE A 172 32.90 40.14 -21.65
N ALA A 173 31.88 40.23 -20.79
CA ALA A 173 31.42 39.06 -20.02
C ALA A 173 30.98 37.91 -20.94
N GLN A 174 30.23 38.20 -22.00
CA GLN A 174 29.80 37.20 -22.99
C GLN A 174 31.00 36.55 -23.71
N GLU A 175 32.03 37.35 -24.08
CA GLU A 175 33.23 36.80 -24.71
C GLU A 175 34.07 35.93 -23.72
N ILE A 176 34.05 36.27 -22.43
CA ILE A 176 34.63 35.46 -21.37
C ILE A 176 33.91 34.08 -21.28
N LEU A 177 32.60 34.08 -21.35
CA LEU A 177 31.82 32.83 -21.33
C LEU A 177 32.11 31.93 -22.55
N LYS A 178 32.42 32.52 -23.69
CA LYS A 178 32.91 31.80 -24.88
C LYS A 178 34.35 31.36 -24.80
N ASN A 179 35.00 31.45 -23.64
CA ASN A 179 36.37 31.05 -23.38
C ASN A 179 37.46 31.83 -24.17
N LYS A 180 37.17 32.99 -24.72
CA LYS A 180 38.14 33.77 -25.48
C LYS A 180 39.20 34.40 -24.58
N THR A 181 40.43 34.44 -25.02
CA THR A 181 41.54 35.12 -24.34
C THR A 181 41.39 36.62 -24.40
N ASN A 182 42.09 37.36 -23.52
CA ASN A 182 42.04 38.82 -23.54
C ASN A 182 42.55 39.43 -24.89
N LYS A 183 43.44 38.73 -25.60
CA LYS A 183 43.91 39.12 -26.94
C LYS A 183 42.80 38.97 -27.98
N GLU A 184 42.08 37.85 -27.95
CA GLU A 184 40.97 37.58 -28.88
C GLU A 184 39.81 38.55 -28.63
N ILE A 185 39.51 38.85 -27.34
CA ILE A 185 38.50 39.86 -26.99
C ILE A 185 38.90 41.23 -27.51
N ALA A 186 40.16 41.64 -27.29
CA ALA A 186 40.66 42.91 -27.77
C ALA A 186 40.59 43.04 -29.31
N SER A 187 40.98 42.00 -30.03
CA SER A 187 40.86 41.95 -31.49
C SER A 187 39.41 41.99 -31.97
N GLY A 188 38.52 41.24 -31.34
CA GLY A 188 37.10 41.15 -31.71
C GLY A 188 36.33 42.45 -31.43
N MET A 189 36.75 43.22 -30.42
CA MET A 189 36.10 44.48 -30.03
C MET A 189 36.83 45.71 -30.54
N PHE A 190 37.94 45.56 -31.28
CA PHE A 190 38.77 46.65 -31.83
C PHE A 190 39.29 47.60 -30.74
N ILE A 191 39.70 47.08 -29.58
CA ILE A 191 40.28 47.83 -28.46
C ILE A 191 41.59 47.26 -28.03
N SER A 192 42.35 47.99 -27.17
CA SER A 192 43.64 47.51 -26.67
C SER A 192 43.46 46.39 -25.62
N VAL A 193 44.44 45.48 -25.52
CA VAL A 193 44.47 44.44 -24.48
C VAL A 193 44.47 45.07 -23.07
N SER A 194 45.09 46.27 -22.90
CA SER A 194 45.06 47.00 -21.63
C SER A 194 43.66 47.48 -21.28
N THR A 195 42.90 47.95 -22.26
CA THR A 195 41.48 48.35 -22.08
C THR A 195 40.60 47.18 -21.68
N VAL A 196 40.79 46.00 -22.32
CA VAL A 196 40.07 44.75 -21.92
C VAL A 196 40.38 44.39 -20.48
N LYS A 197 41.65 44.46 -20.05
CA LYS A 197 42.05 44.18 -18.66
C LYS A 197 41.36 45.14 -17.68
N THR A 198 41.25 46.43 -18.01
CA THR A 198 40.55 47.40 -17.16
C THR A 198 39.07 47.08 -17.04
N HIS A 199 38.39 46.75 -18.14
CA HIS A 199 37.01 46.36 -18.12
C HIS A 199 36.78 45.03 -17.32
N ILE A 200 37.67 44.06 -17.46
CA ILE A 200 37.62 42.82 -16.66
C ILE A 200 37.76 43.12 -15.17
N ASN A 201 38.66 43.98 -14.77
CA ASN A 201 38.84 44.39 -13.37
C ASN A 201 37.57 45.10 -12.82
N ASN A 202 36.95 45.97 -13.64
CA ASN A 202 35.70 46.59 -13.27
C ASN A 202 34.53 45.58 -13.17
N LEU A 203 34.49 44.59 -14.07
CA LEU A 203 33.58 43.46 -14.04
C LEU A 203 33.72 42.68 -12.74
N TYR A 204 34.94 42.36 -12.32
CA TYR A 204 35.23 41.66 -11.05
C TYR A 204 34.67 42.43 -9.85
N LYS A 205 34.91 43.75 -9.82
CA LYS A 205 34.40 44.62 -8.74
C LYS A 205 32.87 44.68 -8.72
N LYS A 206 32.24 44.91 -9.89
CA LYS A 206 30.77 45.05 -9.99
C LYS A 206 30.05 43.75 -9.71
N LEU A 207 30.63 42.60 -10.12
CA LEU A 207 30.05 41.28 -9.88
C LEU A 207 30.43 40.70 -8.54
N ASN A 208 31.37 41.34 -7.79
CA ASN A 208 31.92 40.82 -6.54
C ASN A 208 32.50 39.39 -6.72
N VAL A 209 33.34 39.24 -7.73
CA VAL A 209 34.07 37.99 -8.04
C VAL A 209 35.58 38.29 -8.15
N ASN A 210 36.40 37.26 -7.93
CA ASN A 210 37.86 37.42 -7.88
C ASN A 210 38.58 36.74 -9.04
N SER A 211 37.87 35.95 -9.83
CA SER A 211 38.48 35.18 -10.92
C SER A 211 37.59 35.10 -12.15
N ARG A 212 38.21 34.73 -13.28
CA ARG A 212 37.52 34.49 -14.54
C ARG A 212 36.62 33.26 -14.46
N GLU A 213 37.04 32.28 -13.71
CA GLU A 213 36.31 31.05 -13.46
C GLU A 213 35.04 31.35 -12.66
N GLU A 214 35.10 32.24 -11.68
CA GLU A 214 33.89 32.66 -10.91
C GLU A 214 32.87 33.39 -11.79
N ILE A 215 33.32 34.19 -12.78
CA ILE A 215 32.35 34.77 -13.76
C ILE A 215 31.62 33.65 -14.51
N LYS A 216 32.34 32.60 -14.98
CA LYS A 216 31.75 31.49 -15.70
C LYS A 216 30.76 30.75 -14.85
N GLN A 217 31.09 30.41 -13.60
CA GLN A 217 30.21 29.72 -12.69
C GLN A 217 28.93 30.51 -12.35
N ARG A 218 29.03 31.85 -12.35
CA ARG A 218 27.90 32.73 -12.04
C ARG A 218 26.89 32.85 -13.17
N PHE A 219 27.33 32.68 -14.41
CA PHE A 219 26.53 32.89 -15.62
C PHE A 219 26.32 31.62 -16.46
N GLN A 220 26.81 30.46 -16.03
CA GLN A 220 26.45 29.14 -16.55
C GLN A 220 25.32 28.53 -15.72
#